data_56ac991cbf4344226880385f5c59e151
#
_entry.id   56ac991cbf4344226880385f5c59e151
#
_cell.length_a   1.000
_cell.length_b   1.000
_cell.length_c   1.000
_cell.angle_alpha   90.00
_cell.angle_beta   90.00
_cell.angle_gamma   90.00
#
_symmetry.space_group_name_H-M   'P 1'
#
loop_
_entity.id
_entity.type
_entity.pdbx_description
1 polymer ?
#
loop_
_entity_poly.entity_id
_entity_poly.type
_entity_poly.pdbx_seq_one_letter_code
_entity_poly.pdbx_strand_id
1 'polypeptide(L)'
;VYKRQSKINHHMKKLISAAEAAGMVKDGMTVMIGGFLGNGSPHAIIDALVESGVKDLTLIVNDTAYPDKGCGRLIAGKQVRKVIVSHIGTNPCTSEQMNSGELEIEFCPQGTLAERVRSGGAGLGGVLTPVGLGTIVAEGKQIINVDGKDYLLEKPLRADVALLGASLADRSGNLVYKGTSQNFNPLMATAADLVIAEVRELVETGAIAPEAVRTPGIFVDYMVAPAK
;
A
#
# COMPACT_ATOMS: atom_id res chain seq x y z
N VAL A 1 16.52 2.78 3.54
CA VAL A 1 16.62 3.20 4.94
C VAL A 1 17.54 4.43 5.08
N TYR A 2 18.76 4.44 4.50
CA TYR A 2 19.73 5.54 4.65
C TYR A 2 19.28 6.91 4.08
N LYS A 3 18.48 6.95 3.01
CA LYS A 3 17.98 8.22 2.43
C LYS A 3 16.95 8.95 3.31
N ARG A 4 16.31 8.27 4.26
CA ARG A 4 15.32 8.91 5.16
C ARG A 4 15.94 9.61 6.37
N GLN A 5 17.15 9.22 6.81
CA GLN A 5 17.82 9.84 7.95
C GLN A 5 18.20 11.31 7.70
N SER A 6 18.38 11.73 6.45
CA SER A 6 18.67 13.13 6.10
C SER A 6 17.45 14.06 6.16
N LYS A 7 16.24 13.53 6.36
CA LYS A 7 14.97 14.28 6.40
C LYS A 7 14.40 14.46 7.82
N ILE A 8 15.21 14.29 8.87
CA ILE A 8 14.78 14.59 10.25
C ILE A 8 14.70 16.10 10.45
N ASN A 9 13.73 16.71 9.78
CA ASN A 9 13.26 18.03 10.16
C ASN A 9 12.05 17.82 11.07
N HIS A 10 12.13 18.24 12.32
CA HIS A 10 11.03 18.26 13.29
C HIS A 10 9.92 19.26 12.91
N HIS A 11 9.64 19.41 11.62
CA HIS A 11 8.63 20.31 11.11
C HIS A 11 7.29 19.59 10.92
N MET A 12 6.21 20.32 11.15
CA MET A 12 4.86 19.91 10.82
C MET A 12 4.82 19.37 9.39
N LYS A 13 4.16 18.24 9.19
CA LYS A 13 4.02 17.65 7.86
C LYS A 13 3.23 18.59 6.95
N LYS A 14 3.64 18.66 5.69
CA LYS A 14 2.96 19.48 4.71
C LYS A 14 1.58 18.87 4.41
N LEU A 15 0.56 19.70 4.62
CA LEU A 15 -0.79 19.38 4.18
C LEU A 15 -0.92 19.72 2.69
N ILE A 16 -1.46 18.80 1.94
CA ILE A 16 -1.71 18.95 0.50
C ILE A 16 -3.16 18.54 0.20
N SER A 17 -3.66 18.97 -0.95
CA SER A 17 -4.94 18.50 -1.47
C SER A 17 -4.84 17.09 -2.04
N ALA A 18 -5.99 16.41 -2.21
CA ALA A 18 -6.05 15.13 -2.89
C ALA A 18 -5.56 15.23 -4.35
N ALA A 19 -5.86 16.33 -5.04
CA ALA A 19 -5.38 16.57 -6.40
C ALA A 19 -3.85 16.74 -6.47
N GLU A 20 -3.23 17.45 -5.50
CA GLU A 20 -1.77 17.53 -5.41
C GLU A 20 -1.15 16.15 -5.13
N ALA A 21 -1.77 15.34 -4.26
CA ALA A 21 -1.34 13.98 -3.98
C ALA A 21 -1.41 13.11 -5.24
N ALA A 22 -2.52 13.14 -5.97
CA ALA A 22 -2.69 12.43 -7.23
C ALA A 22 -1.66 12.88 -8.28
N GLY A 23 -1.37 14.17 -8.35
CA GLY A 23 -0.36 14.73 -9.26
C GLY A 23 1.08 14.24 -9.01
N MET A 24 1.36 13.63 -7.86
CA MET A 24 2.66 13.02 -7.54
C MET A 24 2.79 11.58 -8.07
N VAL A 25 1.68 10.94 -8.41
CA VAL A 25 1.67 9.60 -9.03
C VAL A 25 1.74 9.77 -10.55
N LYS A 26 2.67 9.08 -11.19
CA LYS A 26 2.90 9.14 -12.63
C LYS A 26 2.63 7.80 -13.29
N ASP A 27 2.42 7.83 -14.61
CA ASP A 27 2.25 6.63 -15.42
C ASP A 27 3.39 5.62 -15.17
N GLY A 28 3.02 4.36 -15.08
CA GLY A 28 3.94 3.25 -14.88
C GLY A 28 4.47 3.06 -13.46
N MET A 29 4.17 3.95 -12.53
CA MET A 29 4.63 3.83 -11.14
C MET A 29 4.05 2.61 -10.43
N THR A 30 4.82 2.07 -9.48
CA THR A 30 4.36 1.09 -8.51
C THR A 30 3.78 1.81 -7.30
N VAL A 31 2.53 1.51 -6.98
CA VAL A 31 1.77 2.19 -5.91
C VAL A 31 1.24 1.17 -4.91
N MET A 32 1.59 1.33 -3.65
CA MET A 32 0.94 0.64 -2.55
C MET A 32 -0.29 1.42 -2.09
N ILE A 33 -1.44 0.76 -1.99
CA ILE A 33 -2.67 1.39 -1.49
C ILE A 33 -3.19 0.60 -0.31
N GLY A 34 -3.28 1.25 0.84
CA GLY A 34 -3.86 0.66 2.04
C GLY A 34 -5.36 0.41 1.89
N GLY A 35 -5.85 -0.59 2.62
CA GLY A 35 -7.26 -0.95 2.64
C GLY A 35 -7.51 -2.45 2.67
N PHE A 36 -8.70 -2.80 3.18
CA PHE A 36 -9.28 -4.14 3.12
C PHE A 36 -10.74 -3.98 2.70
N LEU A 37 -11.09 -4.42 1.48
CA LEU A 37 -12.40 -4.18 0.84
C LEU A 37 -12.78 -2.69 0.86
N GLY A 38 -11.79 -1.81 0.66
CA GLY A 38 -11.93 -0.36 0.73
C GLY A 38 -11.98 0.23 2.15
N ASN A 39 -12.02 -0.59 3.20
CA ASN A 39 -11.95 -0.06 4.57
C ASN A 39 -10.50 0.32 4.93
N GLY A 40 -10.30 1.57 5.34
CA GLY A 40 -8.95 2.11 5.57
C GLY A 40 -8.21 2.52 4.30
N SER A 41 -8.90 2.65 3.17
CA SER A 41 -8.34 3.21 1.95
C SER A 41 -8.40 4.75 1.96
N PRO A 42 -7.46 5.42 1.27
CA PRO A 42 -7.44 6.87 1.07
C PRO A 42 -8.38 7.26 -0.07
N HIS A 43 -9.67 7.37 0.21
CA HIS A 43 -10.72 7.49 -0.81
C HIS A 43 -10.64 8.77 -1.63
N ALA A 44 -10.37 9.92 -1.00
CA ALA A 44 -10.28 11.20 -1.72
C ALA A 44 -9.05 11.24 -2.65
N ILE A 45 -7.92 10.64 -2.22
CA ILE A 45 -6.74 10.51 -3.08
C ILE A 45 -7.04 9.58 -4.27
N ILE A 46 -7.74 8.45 -4.02
CA ILE A 46 -8.12 7.51 -5.08
C ILE A 46 -9.07 8.19 -6.08
N ASP A 47 -10.04 8.98 -5.60
CA ASP A 47 -10.95 9.74 -6.45
C ASP A 47 -10.18 10.68 -7.38
N ALA A 48 -9.24 11.45 -6.82
CA ALA A 48 -8.39 12.34 -7.59
C ALA A 48 -7.47 11.59 -8.58
N LEU A 49 -7.00 10.38 -8.25
CA LEU A 49 -6.23 9.53 -9.18
C LEU A 49 -7.10 9.05 -10.34
N VAL A 50 -8.35 8.66 -10.08
CA VAL A 50 -9.28 8.29 -11.15
C VAL A 50 -9.50 9.47 -12.09
N GLU A 51 -9.74 10.66 -11.55
CA GLU A 51 -9.93 11.88 -12.32
C GLU A 51 -8.68 12.33 -13.11
N SER A 52 -7.48 12.08 -12.57
CA SER A 52 -6.22 12.45 -13.23
C SER A 52 -5.95 11.66 -14.52
N GLY A 53 -6.58 10.49 -14.67
CA GLY A 53 -6.38 9.61 -15.82
C GLY A 53 -4.99 8.97 -15.91
N VAL A 54 -4.21 8.94 -14.80
CA VAL A 54 -2.92 8.23 -14.72
C VAL A 54 -3.07 6.78 -15.16
N LYS A 55 -2.07 6.22 -15.86
CA LYS A 55 -2.16 4.92 -16.51
C LYS A 55 -0.99 4.00 -16.17
N ASP A 56 -1.16 2.73 -16.55
CA ASP A 56 -0.13 1.69 -16.49
C ASP A 56 0.43 1.45 -15.09
N LEU A 57 -0.36 1.72 -14.05
CA LEU A 57 0.07 1.53 -12.67
C LEU A 57 0.31 0.05 -12.35
N THR A 58 1.31 -0.20 -11.51
CA THR A 58 1.45 -1.47 -10.79
C THR A 58 0.94 -1.28 -9.37
N LEU A 59 -0.13 -1.96 -9.00
CA LEU A 59 -0.67 -1.89 -7.64
C LEU A 59 -0.15 -3.03 -6.77
N ILE A 60 0.19 -2.70 -5.52
CA ILE A 60 0.43 -3.67 -4.44
C ILE A 60 -0.65 -3.43 -3.40
N VAL A 61 -1.61 -4.34 -3.30
CA VAL A 61 -2.81 -4.18 -2.48
C VAL A 61 -3.21 -5.50 -1.83
N ASN A 62 -3.91 -5.44 -0.70
CA ASN A 62 -4.42 -6.63 -0.04
C ASN A 62 -5.45 -7.38 -0.92
N ASP A 63 -6.40 -6.64 -1.46
CA ASP A 63 -7.46 -7.08 -2.36
C ASP A 63 -7.81 -5.99 -3.36
N THR A 64 -8.60 -6.33 -4.38
CA THR A 64 -9.04 -5.38 -5.41
C THR A 64 -10.37 -4.68 -5.07
N ALA A 65 -10.79 -4.74 -3.81
CA ALA A 65 -12.01 -4.13 -3.29
C ALA A 65 -13.26 -4.44 -4.14
N TYR A 66 -14.07 -3.43 -4.45
CA TYR A 66 -15.23 -3.49 -5.33
C TYR A 66 -15.05 -2.50 -6.50
N PRO A 67 -15.77 -2.63 -7.63
CA PRO A 67 -15.59 -1.73 -8.78
C PRO A 67 -15.79 -0.23 -8.46
N ASP A 68 -16.63 0.06 -7.48
CA ASP A 68 -17.01 1.41 -7.04
C ASP A 68 -16.31 1.87 -5.76
N LYS A 69 -15.36 1.06 -5.21
CA LYS A 69 -14.79 1.34 -3.90
C LYS A 69 -13.28 1.09 -3.85
N GLY A 70 -12.56 1.96 -3.12
CA GLY A 70 -11.13 1.81 -2.91
C GLY A 70 -10.36 1.70 -4.22
N CYS A 71 -9.27 0.91 -4.22
CA CYS A 71 -8.42 0.70 -5.39
C CYS A 71 -9.15 0.04 -6.58
N GLY A 72 -10.30 -0.59 -6.35
CA GLY A 72 -11.12 -1.19 -7.40
C GLY A 72 -11.60 -0.19 -8.44
N ARG A 73 -11.75 1.08 -8.08
CA ARG A 73 -12.11 2.16 -9.02
C ARG A 73 -11.02 2.40 -10.07
N LEU A 74 -9.74 2.30 -9.71
CA LEU A 74 -8.62 2.41 -10.65
C LEU A 74 -8.62 1.24 -11.64
N ILE A 75 -8.97 0.04 -11.16
CA ILE A 75 -9.09 -1.16 -12.00
C ILE A 75 -10.28 -1.03 -12.96
N ALA A 76 -11.45 -0.63 -12.45
CA ALA A 76 -12.63 -0.40 -13.28
C ALA A 76 -12.37 0.68 -14.34
N GLY A 77 -11.57 1.70 -14.02
CA GLY A 77 -11.11 2.77 -14.92
C GLY A 77 -9.98 2.35 -15.88
N LYS A 78 -9.54 1.09 -15.87
CA LYS A 78 -8.43 0.58 -16.72
C LYS A 78 -7.13 1.39 -16.59
N GLN A 79 -6.82 1.85 -15.39
CA GLN A 79 -5.63 2.64 -15.07
C GLN A 79 -4.47 1.76 -14.57
N VAL A 80 -4.70 0.46 -14.43
CA VAL A 80 -3.79 -0.50 -13.80
C VAL A 80 -3.35 -1.53 -14.83
N ARG A 81 -2.04 -1.70 -14.99
CA ARG A 81 -1.45 -2.73 -15.85
C ARG A 81 -1.18 -4.03 -15.11
N LYS A 82 -0.79 -3.94 -13.83
CA LYS A 82 -0.44 -5.09 -13.00
C LYS A 82 -0.94 -4.91 -11.57
N VAL A 83 -1.42 -6.01 -10.97
CA VAL A 83 -1.76 -6.05 -9.53
C VAL A 83 -1.03 -7.20 -8.84
N ILE A 84 -0.33 -6.91 -7.75
CA ILE A 84 0.20 -7.89 -6.80
C ILE A 84 -0.76 -7.94 -5.63
N VAL A 85 -1.43 -9.06 -5.42
CA VAL A 85 -2.65 -9.10 -4.60
C VAL A 85 -2.88 -10.47 -3.96
N SER A 86 -3.60 -10.50 -2.83
CA SER A 86 -4.01 -11.75 -2.21
C SER A 86 -5.41 -12.24 -2.61
N HIS A 87 -6.30 -11.33 -3.03
CA HIS A 87 -7.68 -11.67 -3.33
C HIS A 87 -8.31 -10.73 -4.38
N ILE A 88 -9.02 -11.30 -5.36
CA ILE A 88 -9.70 -10.54 -6.42
C ILE A 88 -11.21 -10.83 -6.52
N GLY A 89 -11.72 -11.80 -5.76
CA GLY A 89 -13.06 -12.38 -5.97
C GLY A 89 -14.24 -11.43 -5.73
N THR A 90 -14.02 -10.24 -5.15
CA THR A 90 -15.07 -9.25 -4.90
C THR A 90 -15.20 -8.20 -6.00
N ASN A 91 -14.27 -8.20 -6.98
CA ASN A 91 -14.25 -7.24 -8.07
C ASN A 91 -14.34 -7.94 -9.44
N PRO A 92 -15.52 -8.03 -10.05
CA PRO A 92 -15.69 -8.68 -11.36
C PRO A 92 -14.85 -8.03 -12.46
N CYS A 93 -14.66 -6.70 -12.44
CA CYS A 93 -13.80 -6.02 -13.41
C CYS A 93 -12.37 -6.54 -13.40
N THR A 94 -11.85 -6.93 -12.23
CA THR A 94 -10.51 -7.53 -12.12
C THR A 94 -10.46 -8.88 -12.83
N SER A 95 -11.45 -9.75 -12.60
CA SER A 95 -11.52 -11.06 -13.24
C SER A 95 -11.72 -10.96 -14.75
N GLU A 96 -12.54 -10.03 -15.21
CA GLU A 96 -12.78 -9.78 -16.63
C GLU A 96 -11.48 -9.31 -17.33
N GLN A 97 -10.78 -8.32 -16.78
CA GLN A 97 -9.54 -7.79 -17.35
C GLN A 97 -8.39 -8.80 -17.28
N MET A 98 -8.34 -9.64 -16.23
CA MET A 98 -7.39 -10.75 -16.15
C MET A 98 -7.63 -11.77 -17.26
N ASN A 99 -8.87 -12.17 -17.47
CA ASN A 99 -9.23 -13.16 -18.49
C ASN A 99 -9.04 -12.64 -19.93
N SER A 100 -9.22 -11.34 -20.16
CA SER A 100 -8.95 -10.71 -21.47
C SER A 100 -7.46 -10.43 -21.71
N GLY A 101 -6.61 -10.60 -20.70
CA GLY A 101 -5.18 -10.28 -20.79
C GLY A 101 -4.85 -8.77 -20.68
N GLU A 102 -5.83 -7.93 -20.36
CA GLU A 102 -5.64 -6.49 -20.15
C GLU A 102 -4.93 -6.16 -18.81
N LEU A 103 -5.11 -7.03 -17.81
CA LEU A 103 -4.56 -6.86 -16.45
C LEU A 103 -3.72 -8.06 -16.05
N GLU A 104 -2.44 -7.84 -15.75
CA GLU A 104 -1.57 -8.85 -15.17
C GLU A 104 -1.85 -9.01 -13.67
N ILE A 105 -2.07 -10.24 -13.22
CA ILE A 105 -2.27 -10.56 -11.80
C ILE A 105 -1.12 -11.41 -11.28
N GLU A 106 -0.45 -10.93 -10.24
CA GLU A 106 0.48 -11.72 -9.43
C GLU A 106 -0.21 -12.08 -8.11
N PHE A 107 -0.68 -13.33 -8.02
CA PHE A 107 -1.26 -13.83 -6.77
C PHE A 107 -0.19 -14.04 -5.72
N CYS A 108 -0.41 -13.50 -4.53
CA CYS A 108 0.47 -13.63 -3.40
C CYS A 108 -0.38 -13.96 -2.16
N PRO A 109 -0.17 -15.11 -1.50
CA PRO A 109 -0.89 -15.42 -0.26
C PRO A 109 -0.80 -14.27 0.73
N GLN A 110 -1.90 -13.94 1.42
CA GLN A 110 -2.00 -12.70 2.20
C GLN A 110 -0.88 -12.52 3.23
N GLY A 111 -0.55 -13.56 3.99
CA GLY A 111 0.57 -13.50 4.94
C GLY A 111 1.91 -13.29 4.25
N THR A 112 2.13 -13.96 3.11
CA THR A 112 3.34 -13.78 2.30
C THR A 112 3.43 -12.36 1.74
N LEU A 113 2.31 -11.79 1.27
CA LEU A 113 2.24 -10.41 0.79
C LEU A 113 2.64 -9.43 1.91
N ALA A 114 2.11 -9.61 3.12
CA ALA A 114 2.47 -8.81 4.27
C ALA A 114 3.97 -8.85 4.57
N GLU A 115 4.56 -10.06 4.58
CA GLU A 115 5.97 -10.25 4.86
C GLU A 115 6.88 -9.73 3.75
N ARG A 116 6.48 -9.84 2.48
CA ARG A 116 7.19 -9.23 1.34
C ARG A 116 7.24 -7.71 1.45
N VAL A 117 6.11 -7.07 1.83
CA VAL A 117 6.06 -5.62 2.08
C VAL A 117 6.91 -5.25 3.29
N ARG A 118 6.76 -5.99 4.41
CA ARG A 118 7.55 -5.75 5.63
C ARG A 118 9.05 -5.87 5.36
N SER A 119 9.48 -6.90 4.63
CA SER A 119 10.90 -7.10 4.30
C SER A 119 11.44 -5.98 3.39
N GLY A 120 10.63 -5.50 2.44
CA GLY A 120 10.96 -4.34 1.62
C GLY A 120 11.19 -3.08 2.45
N GLY A 121 10.31 -2.83 3.42
CA GLY A 121 10.43 -1.71 4.36
C GLY A 121 11.63 -1.84 5.31
N ALA A 122 11.97 -3.05 5.71
CA ALA A 122 13.09 -3.35 6.60
C ALA A 122 14.45 -3.42 5.88
N GLY A 123 14.48 -3.39 4.54
CA GLY A 123 15.72 -3.55 3.77
C GLY A 123 16.26 -4.98 3.75
N LEU A 124 15.40 -5.97 3.96
CA LEU A 124 15.76 -7.39 3.90
C LEU A 124 15.73 -7.89 2.44
N GLY A 125 16.53 -8.90 2.12
CA GLY A 125 16.62 -9.49 0.78
C GLY A 125 15.43 -10.38 0.40
N GLY A 126 14.52 -10.66 1.32
CA GLY A 126 13.34 -11.48 1.13
C GLY A 126 12.97 -12.23 2.39
N VAL A 127 12.00 -13.13 2.26
CA VAL A 127 11.52 -14.00 3.34
C VAL A 127 11.41 -15.44 2.85
N LEU A 128 11.60 -16.39 3.76
CA LEU A 128 11.40 -17.81 3.51
C LEU A 128 10.03 -18.22 4.04
N THR A 129 9.22 -18.87 3.20
CA THR A 129 7.90 -19.38 3.60
C THR A 129 7.61 -20.73 2.98
N PRO A 130 6.99 -21.65 3.69
CA PRO A 130 6.52 -22.91 3.11
C PRO A 130 5.17 -22.75 2.36
N VAL A 131 4.52 -21.60 2.50
CA VAL A 131 3.21 -21.33 1.89
C VAL A 131 3.36 -21.19 0.38
N GLY A 132 2.58 -21.98 -0.35
CA GLY A 132 2.60 -22.00 -1.80
C GLY A 132 3.50 -23.08 -2.43
N LEU A 133 4.28 -23.84 -1.64
CA LEU A 133 5.02 -24.98 -2.16
C LEU A 133 4.07 -25.99 -2.85
N GLY A 134 4.46 -26.47 -4.04
CA GLY A 134 3.66 -27.41 -4.84
C GLY A 134 2.42 -26.79 -5.50
N THR A 135 2.30 -25.48 -5.51
CA THR A 135 1.22 -24.74 -6.19
C THR A 135 1.78 -23.80 -7.28
N ILE A 136 0.89 -23.18 -8.06
CA ILE A 136 1.27 -22.16 -9.06
C ILE A 136 2.06 -20.99 -8.43
N VAL A 137 1.91 -20.74 -7.13
CA VAL A 137 2.65 -19.69 -6.42
C VAL A 137 4.15 -19.97 -6.39
N ALA A 138 4.56 -21.25 -6.46
CA ALA A 138 5.97 -21.65 -6.45
C ALA A 138 6.65 -21.50 -7.81
N GLU A 139 5.91 -21.36 -8.90
CA GLU A 139 6.45 -21.31 -10.24
C GLU A 139 7.46 -20.18 -10.41
N GLY A 140 8.65 -20.51 -10.92
CA GLY A 140 9.74 -19.56 -11.14
C GLY A 140 10.41 -19.02 -9.88
N LYS A 141 10.04 -19.50 -8.68
CA LYS A 141 10.65 -19.09 -7.42
C LYS A 141 11.73 -20.08 -6.97
N GLN A 142 12.73 -19.55 -6.27
CA GLN A 142 13.79 -20.36 -5.69
C GLN A 142 13.27 -21.10 -4.45
N ILE A 143 13.56 -22.40 -4.39
CA ILE A 143 13.34 -23.23 -3.20
C ILE A 143 14.66 -23.31 -2.42
N ILE A 144 14.60 -23.07 -1.12
CA ILE A 144 15.75 -23.10 -0.22
C ILE A 144 15.46 -24.12 0.88
N ASN A 145 16.34 -25.09 1.03
CA ASN A 145 16.26 -26.06 2.12
C ASN A 145 16.96 -25.51 3.37
N VAL A 146 16.25 -25.48 4.47
CA VAL A 146 16.79 -25.13 5.79
C VAL A 146 16.46 -26.27 6.74
N ASP A 147 17.49 -26.92 7.26
CA ASP A 147 17.37 -28.02 8.23
C ASP A 147 16.40 -29.13 7.77
N GLY A 148 16.49 -29.51 6.50
CA GLY A 148 15.68 -30.57 5.90
C GLY A 148 14.26 -30.17 5.53
N LYS A 149 13.89 -28.89 5.67
CA LYS A 149 12.58 -28.35 5.28
C LYS A 149 12.72 -27.34 4.13
N ASP A 150 11.87 -27.51 3.12
CA ASP A 150 11.86 -26.62 1.95
C ASP A 150 11.03 -25.38 2.19
N TYR A 151 11.50 -24.26 1.63
CA TYR A 151 10.87 -22.95 1.67
C TYR A 151 10.97 -22.28 0.31
N LEU A 152 9.96 -21.50 -0.06
CA LEU A 152 10.06 -20.53 -1.16
C LEU A 152 10.81 -19.29 -0.68
N LEU A 153 11.73 -18.79 -1.49
CA LEU A 153 12.30 -17.45 -1.33
C LEU A 153 11.36 -16.43 -1.98
N GLU A 154 10.67 -15.68 -1.16
CA GLU A 154 9.82 -14.59 -1.58
C GLU A 154 10.58 -13.26 -1.54
N LYS A 155 10.73 -12.62 -2.72
CA LYS A 155 11.45 -11.35 -2.84
C LYS A 155 10.68 -10.21 -2.18
N PRO A 156 11.39 -9.21 -1.61
CA PRO A 156 10.76 -8.06 -0.97
C PRO A 156 9.97 -7.23 -1.97
N LEU A 157 8.93 -6.55 -1.50
CA LEU A 157 8.15 -5.58 -2.28
C LEU A 157 8.42 -4.15 -1.79
N ARG A 158 8.65 -3.27 -2.75
CA ARG A 158 8.74 -1.82 -2.53
C ARG A 158 7.90 -1.10 -3.60
N ALA A 159 7.53 0.13 -3.31
CA ALA A 159 6.79 0.98 -4.23
C ALA A 159 7.43 2.37 -4.34
N ASP A 160 7.12 3.06 -5.45
CA ASP A 160 7.46 4.47 -5.60
C ASP A 160 6.64 5.32 -4.63
N VAL A 161 5.34 4.99 -4.49
CA VAL A 161 4.41 5.72 -3.64
C VAL A 161 3.58 4.77 -2.79
N ALA A 162 3.37 5.10 -1.50
CA ALA A 162 2.36 4.49 -0.66
C ALA A 162 1.26 5.50 -0.33
N LEU A 163 0.03 5.14 -0.60
CA LEU A 163 -1.17 5.89 -0.29
C LEU A 163 -1.90 5.21 0.87
N LEU A 164 -1.97 5.91 2.00
CA LEU A 164 -2.48 5.37 3.25
C LEU A 164 -3.78 6.04 3.66
N GLY A 165 -4.69 5.29 4.31
CA GLY A 165 -5.87 5.84 4.94
C GLY A 165 -5.79 5.72 6.46
N ALA A 166 -5.75 6.84 7.19
CA ALA A 166 -5.67 6.87 8.64
C ALA A 166 -6.93 7.46 9.28
N SER A 167 -7.24 7.03 10.50
CA SER A 167 -8.40 7.53 11.25
C SER A 167 -8.09 8.88 11.92
N LEU A 168 -6.88 9.02 12.42
CA LEU A 168 -6.41 10.20 13.15
C LEU A 168 -4.93 10.42 12.83
N ALA A 169 -4.52 11.67 12.71
CA ALA A 169 -3.12 12.05 12.66
C ALA A 169 -2.87 13.29 13.53
N ASP A 170 -1.64 13.43 14.00
CA ASP A 170 -1.17 14.71 14.50
C ASP A 170 -0.39 15.49 13.42
N ARG A 171 -0.11 16.77 13.67
CA ARG A 171 0.60 17.62 12.69
C ARG A 171 2.04 17.16 12.41
N SER A 172 2.62 16.31 13.25
CA SER A 172 3.93 15.69 13.01
C SER A 172 3.84 14.45 12.11
N GLY A 173 2.63 14.02 11.73
CA GLY A 173 2.40 12.88 10.85
C GLY A 173 2.34 11.54 11.56
N ASN A 174 2.21 11.51 12.88
CA ASN A 174 1.93 10.28 13.61
C ASN A 174 0.51 9.82 13.31
N LEU A 175 0.34 8.55 12.90
CA LEU A 175 -0.94 8.01 12.46
C LEU A 175 -1.50 6.99 13.44
N VAL A 176 -2.83 7.02 13.58
CA VAL A 176 -3.63 6.05 14.34
C VAL A 176 -4.71 5.49 13.41
N TYR A 177 -4.99 4.20 13.52
CA TYR A 177 -6.02 3.50 12.77
C TYR A 177 -7.07 2.94 13.72
N LYS A 178 -8.33 2.99 13.33
CA LYS A 178 -9.45 2.48 14.13
C LYS A 178 -9.91 1.13 13.61
N GLY A 179 -9.81 0.09 14.44
CA GLY A 179 -10.25 -1.26 14.08
C GLY A 179 -9.55 -1.80 12.83
N THR A 180 -10.31 -2.39 11.93
CA THR A 180 -9.79 -3.03 10.70
C THR A 180 -9.19 -2.07 9.68
N SER A 181 -9.33 -0.75 9.87
CA SER A 181 -8.70 0.24 8.99
C SER A 181 -7.16 0.23 9.11
N GLN A 182 -6.60 -0.41 10.14
CA GLN A 182 -5.15 -0.56 10.26
C GLN A 182 -4.58 -1.41 9.12
N ASN A 183 -5.13 -2.60 8.87
CA ASN A 183 -4.73 -3.57 7.85
C ASN A 183 -3.25 -3.44 7.40
N PHE A 184 -2.96 -3.25 6.12
CA PHE A 184 -1.61 -3.13 5.56
C PHE A 184 -1.00 -1.71 5.69
N ASN A 185 -1.77 -0.70 6.10
CA ASN A 185 -1.33 0.69 6.13
C ASN A 185 0.02 0.91 6.85
N PRO A 186 0.26 0.38 8.08
CA PRO A 186 1.54 0.58 8.76
C PRO A 186 2.73 -0.08 8.05
N LEU A 187 2.51 -1.24 7.40
CA LEU A 187 3.56 -1.94 6.67
C LEU A 187 3.95 -1.17 5.41
N MET A 188 2.96 -0.74 4.63
CA MET A 188 3.16 0.01 3.39
C MET A 188 3.89 1.34 3.64
N ALA A 189 3.64 1.99 4.77
CA ALA A 189 4.35 3.22 5.19
C ALA A 189 5.87 3.05 5.20
N THR A 190 6.38 1.86 5.46
CA THR A 190 7.83 1.59 5.55
C THR A 190 8.46 1.23 4.20
N ALA A 191 7.64 0.81 3.23
CA ALA A 191 8.08 0.12 2.03
C ALA A 191 7.97 0.95 0.73
N ALA A 192 7.77 2.26 0.81
CA ALA A 192 7.71 3.15 -0.34
C ALA A 192 8.70 4.30 -0.22
N ASP A 193 9.04 4.91 -1.36
CA ASP A 193 9.95 6.06 -1.41
C ASP A 193 9.23 7.36 -1.04
N LEU A 194 7.94 7.48 -1.40
CA LEU A 194 7.04 8.57 -1.03
C LEU A 194 5.82 8.01 -0.30
N VAL A 195 5.46 8.61 0.83
CA VAL A 195 4.30 8.19 1.65
C VAL A 195 3.34 9.35 1.86
N ILE A 196 2.11 9.18 1.40
CA ILE A 196 1.03 10.17 1.53
C ILE A 196 -0.11 9.54 2.32
N ALA A 197 -0.52 10.18 3.40
CA ALA A 197 -1.61 9.70 4.25
C ALA A 197 -2.85 10.60 4.14
N GLU A 198 -3.98 10.05 3.71
CA GLU A 198 -5.27 10.68 3.88
C GLU A 198 -5.75 10.43 5.30
N VAL A 199 -6.15 11.48 6.01
CA VAL A 199 -6.54 11.41 7.42
C VAL A 199 -7.97 11.93 7.61
N ARG A 200 -8.74 11.24 8.46
CA ARG A 200 -10.12 11.65 8.75
C ARG A 200 -10.20 12.75 9.79
N GLU A 201 -9.24 12.79 10.70
CA GLU A 201 -9.14 13.77 11.77
C GLU A 201 -7.69 14.19 11.96
N LEU A 202 -7.46 15.49 12.12
CA LEU A 202 -6.14 16.07 12.35
C LEU A 202 -6.14 16.83 13.68
N VAL A 203 -5.20 16.45 14.57
CA VAL A 203 -5.03 17.07 15.88
C VAL A 203 -3.65 17.73 16.00
N GLU A 204 -3.45 18.51 17.04
CA GLU A 204 -2.16 19.13 17.30
C GLU A 204 -1.09 18.09 17.72
N THR A 205 0.18 18.41 17.44
CA THR A 205 1.31 17.58 17.84
C THR A 205 1.30 17.36 19.36
N GLY A 206 1.42 16.09 19.76
CA GLY A 206 1.40 15.68 21.16
C GLY A 206 0.00 15.37 21.72
N ALA A 207 -1.07 15.55 20.93
CA ALA A 207 -2.42 15.15 21.34
C ALA A 207 -2.65 13.64 21.24
N ILE A 208 -1.82 12.92 20.48
CA ILE A 208 -1.86 11.45 20.40
C ILE A 208 -0.92 10.88 21.46
N ALA A 209 -1.44 10.02 22.33
CA ALA A 209 -0.61 9.31 23.30
C ALA A 209 0.46 8.47 22.55
N PRO A 210 1.74 8.50 22.96
CA PRO A 210 2.82 7.84 22.24
C PRO A 210 2.56 6.35 21.98
N GLU A 211 1.97 5.63 22.91
CA GLU A 211 1.60 4.22 22.80
C GLU A 211 0.47 3.95 21.81
N ALA A 212 -0.31 4.96 21.46
CA ALA A 212 -1.40 4.85 20.46
C ALA A 212 -0.89 5.03 19.03
N VAL A 213 0.31 5.55 18.83
CA VAL A 213 0.91 5.73 17.51
C VAL A 213 1.16 4.38 16.86
N ARG A 214 0.58 4.16 15.67
CA ARG A 214 0.74 2.94 14.88
C ARG A 214 1.69 3.11 13.69
N THR A 215 1.74 4.30 13.11
CA THR A 215 2.74 4.68 12.11
C THR A 215 3.41 5.97 12.58
N PRO A 216 4.69 5.93 12.97
CA PRO A 216 5.43 7.13 13.33
C PRO A 216 5.55 8.12 12.17
N GLY A 217 5.42 9.40 12.46
CA GLY A 217 5.46 10.47 11.47
C GLY A 217 6.71 10.51 10.61
N ILE A 218 7.82 9.92 11.05
CA ILE A 218 9.05 9.81 10.25
C ILE A 218 8.84 9.07 8.92
N PHE A 219 7.83 8.20 8.83
CA PHE A 219 7.51 7.46 7.61
C PHE A 219 6.57 8.22 6.67
N VAL A 220 5.93 9.31 7.13
CA VAL A 220 4.94 10.07 6.36
C VAL A 220 5.58 11.30 5.77
N ASP A 221 5.45 11.53 4.46
CA ASP A 221 5.98 12.70 3.79
C ASP A 221 4.94 13.82 3.70
N TYR A 222 3.69 13.47 3.32
CA TYR A 222 2.57 14.41 3.16
C TYR A 222 1.29 13.87 3.78
N MET A 223 0.39 14.79 4.12
CA MET A 223 -0.96 14.43 4.58
C MET A 223 -2.03 15.16 3.77
N VAL A 224 -3.13 14.46 3.51
CA VAL A 224 -4.38 15.01 2.98
C VAL A 224 -5.38 14.99 4.12
N ALA A 225 -5.74 16.18 4.61
CA ALA A 225 -6.74 16.33 5.67
C ALA A 225 -8.16 16.51 5.07
N PRO A 226 -9.23 16.25 5.83
CA PRO A 226 -10.59 16.52 5.38
C PRO A 226 -10.73 17.99 5.00
N ALA A 227 -11.49 18.27 3.94
CA ALA A 227 -11.93 19.62 3.66
C ALA A 227 -12.68 20.17 4.88
N LYS A 228 -12.34 21.40 5.30
CA LYS A 228 -13.04 22.09 6.38
C LYS A 228 -14.44 22.48 5.94
#